data_d9fe2752a75859c87ab2fef0c026cf2a
#
_entry.id   d9fe2752a75859c87ab2fef0c026cf2a
#
_cell.length_a   1.000
_cell.length_b   1.000
_cell.length_c   1.000
_cell.angle_alpha   90.00
_cell.angle_beta   90.00
_cell.angle_gamma   90.00
#
_symmetry.space_group_name_H-M   'P 1'
#
loop_
_entity.id
_entity.type
_entity.pdbx_description
1 polymer ?
#
loop_
_entity_poly.entity_id
_entity_poly.type
_entity_poly.pdbx_seq_one_letter_code
_entity_poly.pdbx_strand_id
1 'polypeptide(L)'
;MEKFYNIDEQKFWNNNDIWLDSGHEWSSSFGTTENLWNKEIFDSIKEFRGKKILEIAPGFGRITQFLSILASELIVIDLNPLCIEKTKEKLGHHVLAYLTNDGKTLTGVRDNSQDLVFSFDSFVHMHANVTEEYVKEIFRVLKPGGQAFIHHSWLYGGSENSFDNSAGRANMSPEQFKGFVENNNMRIVSQTPIQFKPLNSWNGMDTISIFQK
;
A
#
# COMPACT_ATOMS: atom_id res chain seq x y z
N MET A 1 -11.37 1.60 23.12
CA MET A 1 -10.80 0.34 22.61
C MET A 1 -10.09 0.49 21.25
N GLU A 2 -9.66 1.71 20.90
CA GLU A 2 -9.04 2.02 19.58
C GLU A 2 -7.50 1.92 19.52
N LYS A 3 -6.84 1.55 20.62
CA LYS A 3 -5.38 1.69 20.76
C LYS A 3 -4.55 0.44 20.42
N PHE A 4 -5.17 -0.71 20.18
CA PHE A 4 -4.42 -1.97 20.17
C PHE A 4 -3.92 -2.42 18.81
N TYR A 5 -4.54 -2.04 17.72
CA TYR A 5 -4.22 -2.58 16.39
C TYR A 5 -2.86 -2.10 15.85
N ASN A 6 -2.55 -0.80 15.98
CA ASN A 6 -1.30 -0.25 15.43
C ASN A 6 -0.04 -0.70 16.18
N ILE A 7 -0.14 -1.02 17.47
CA ILE A 7 1.03 -1.43 18.27
C ILE A 7 1.43 -2.88 17.95
N ASP A 8 0.47 -3.76 17.72
CA ASP A 8 0.75 -5.17 17.42
C ASP A 8 1.21 -5.33 15.96
N GLU A 9 0.63 -4.58 15.02
CA GLU A 9 1.12 -4.50 13.64
C GLU A 9 2.54 -3.94 13.59
N GLN A 10 2.81 -2.84 14.28
CA GLN A 10 4.15 -2.26 14.35
C GLN A 10 5.18 -3.25 14.92
N LYS A 11 4.84 -3.99 15.98
CA LYS A 11 5.72 -5.02 16.56
C LYS A 11 5.97 -6.16 15.59
N PHE A 12 4.94 -6.61 14.88
CA PHE A 12 5.08 -7.68 13.88
C PHE A 12 6.04 -7.25 12.77
N TRP A 13 5.81 -6.09 12.17
CA TRP A 13 6.62 -5.57 11.07
C TRP A 13 8.01 -5.08 11.48
N ASN A 14 8.23 -4.82 12.79
CA ASN A 14 9.57 -4.54 13.35
C ASN A 14 10.44 -5.78 13.53
N ASN A 15 9.89 -6.98 13.35
CA ASN A 15 10.68 -8.20 13.43
C ASN A 15 11.46 -8.39 12.13
N ASN A 16 12.80 -8.23 12.20
CA ASN A 16 13.68 -8.45 11.03
C ASN A 16 13.60 -9.87 10.47
N ASP A 17 13.24 -10.87 11.29
CA ASP A 17 13.21 -12.27 10.87
C ASP A 17 12.11 -12.58 9.85
N ILE A 18 11.12 -11.70 9.69
CA ILE A 18 10.09 -11.86 8.65
C ILE A 18 10.52 -11.34 7.27
N TRP A 19 11.61 -10.54 7.21
CA TRP A 19 12.11 -9.93 5.98
C TRP A 19 13.28 -10.75 5.41
N LEU A 20 13.02 -12.01 5.03
CA LEU A 20 14.04 -12.99 4.64
C LEU A 20 14.88 -12.53 3.43
N ASP A 21 14.24 -11.88 2.47
CA ASP A 21 14.87 -11.32 1.27
C ASP A 21 14.35 -9.89 1.01
N SER A 22 14.36 -9.06 2.06
CA SER A 22 13.92 -7.66 1.98
C SER A 22 12.51 -7.46 1.40
N GLY A 23 11.62 -8.44 1.57
CA GLY A 23 10.26 -8.49 1.04
C GLY A 23 10.15 -9.09 -0.37
N HIS A 24 11.26 -9.40 -1.06
CA HIS A 24 11.21 -10.03 -2.38
C HIS A 24 10.55 -11.42 -2.34
N GLU A 25 10.63 -12.11 -1.21
CA GLU A 25 9.97 -13.41 -0.94
C GLU A 25 8.47 -13.36 -1.19
N TRP A 26 7.81 -12.24 -0.97
CA TRP A 26 6.36 -12.09 -1.21
C TRP A 26 5.99 -11.90 -2.68
N SER A 27 6.99 -11.77 -3.56
CA SER A 27 6.79 -11.78 -5.02
C SER A 27 6.84 -13.19 -5.62
N SER A 28 7.07 -14.23 -4.81
CA SER A 28 7.30 -15.61 -5.27
C SER A 28 6.18 -16.18 -6.15
N SER A 29 4.92 -15.75 -5.95
CA SER A 29 3.78 -16.13 -6.81
C SER A 29 3.96 -15.69 -8.27
N PHE A 30 4.76 -14.66 -8.51
CA PHE A 30 5.07 -14.08 -9.83
C PHE A 30 6.47 -14.48 -10.33
N GLY A 31 7.20 -15.26 -9.53
CA GLY A 31 8.58 -15.65 -9.78
C GLY A 31 9.58 -14.62 -9.27
N THR A 32 9.49 -13.37 -9.70
CA THR A 32 10.35 -12.26 -9.27
C THR A 32 9.53 -10.99 -9.02
N THR A 33 10.12 -10.04 -8.28
CA THR A 33 9.51 -8.71 -8.09
C THR A 33 9.42 -7.93 -9.41
N GLU A 34 10.37 -8.10 -10.31
CA GLU A 34 10.31 -7.47 -11.64
C GLU A 34 9.15 -8.01 -12.47
N ASN A 35 8.90 -9.32 -12.42
CA ASN A 35 7.74 -9.91 -13.09
C ASN A 35 6.42 -9.40 -12.50
N LEU A 36 6.31 -9.30 -11.16
CA LEU A 36 5.17 -8.70 -10.48
C LEU A 36 4.97 -7.25 -10.96
N TRP A 37 6.03 -6.45 -10.93
CA TRP A 37 5.99 -5.06 -11.40
C TRP A 37 5.48 -4.95 -12.83
N ASN A 38 6.06 -5.70 -13.75
CA ASN A 38 5.75 -5.62 -15.18
C ASN A 38 4.35 -6.15 -15.53
N LYS A 39 3.85 -7.15 -14.80
CA LYS A 39 2.56 -7.78 -15.11
C LYS A 39 1.37 -7.09 -14.44
N GLU A 40 1.54 -6.67 -13.18
CA GLU A 40 0.40 -6.28 -12.35
C GLU A 40 0.37 -4.77 -12.05
N ILE A 41 1.53 -4.07 -12.18
CA ILE A 41 1.64 -2.70 -11.68
C ILE A 41 1.92 -1.71 -12.80
N PHE A 42 2.98 -1.93 -13.57
CA PHE A 42 3.56 -0.91 -14.45
C PHE A 42 2.57 -0.33 -15.46
N ASP A 43 1.80 -1.16 -16.15
CA ASP A 43 0.85 -0.69 -17.17
C ASP A 43 -0.23 0.23 -16.61
N SER A 44 -0.58 0.04 -15.34
CA SER A 44 -1.60 0.84 -14.64
C SER A 44 -1.10 2.21 -14.19
N ILE A 45 0.23 2.41 -14.07
CA ILE A 45 0.80 3.65 -13.53
C ILE A 45 1.88 4.29 -14.42
N LYS A 46 2.17 3.73 -15.58
CA LYS A 46 3.23 4.24 -16.50
C LYS A 46 3.02 5.68 -16.96
N GLU A 47 1.77 6.15 -16.99
CA GLU A 47 1.40 7.53 -17.32
C GLU A 47 1.86 8.55 -16.27
N PHE A 48 2.17 8.08 -15.05
CA PHE A 48 2.73 8.91 -13.98
C PHE A 48 4.26 9.06 -14.05
N ARG A 49 4.89 8.64 -15.15
CA ARG A 49 6.31 8.89 -15.38
C ARG A 49 6.61 10.39 -15.33
N GLY A 50 7.60 10.76 -14.51
CA GLY A 50 7.99 12.16 -14.31
C GLY A 50 6.99 12.97 -13.47
N LYS A 51 6.10 12.32 -12.73
CA LYS A 51 5.12 12.93 -11.81
C LYS A 51 5.54 12.78 -10.36
N LYS A 52 4.81 13.46 -9.46
CA LYS A 52 5.01 13.37 -8.02
C LYS A 52 4.25 12.18 -7.45
N ILE A 53 4.96 11.28 -6.82
CA ILE A 53 4.42 10.03 -6.29
C ILE A 53 4.64 9.98 -4.78
N LEU A 54 3.60 9.58 -4.05
CA LEU A 54 3.67 9.19 -2.65
C LEU A 54 3.48 7.67 -2.56
N GLU A 55 4.43 6.96 -1.97
CA GLU A 55 4.27 5.55 -1.61
C GLU A 55 3.94 5.41 -0.12
N ILE A 56 2.85 4.71 0.19
CA ILE A 56 2.45 4.34 1.56
C ILE A 56 2.93 2.93 1.83
N ALA A 57 3.63 2.74 2.95
CA ALA A 57 4.17 1.47 3.44
C ALA A 57 5.12 0.79 2.44
N PRO A 58 6.28 1.41 2.15
CA PRO A 58 7.29 0.87 1.23
C PRO A 58 7.93 -0.44 1.73
N GLY A 59 7.81 -0.78 3.01
CA GLY A 59 8.56 -1.86 3.63
C GLY A 59 10.07 -1.63 3.50
N PHE A 60 10.82 -2.62 3.02
CA PHE A 60 12.26 -2.49 2.75
C PHE A 60 12.56 -2.03 1.32
N GLY A 61 11.61 -1.33 0.67
CA GLY A 61 11.82 -0.71 -0.62
C GLY A 61 11.74 -1.66 -1.83
N ARG A 62 10.99 -2.76 -1.69
CA ARG A 62 10.81 -3.77 -2.74
C ARG A 62 10.23 -3.18 -4.03
N ILE A 63 9.16 -2.41 -3.94
CA ILE A 63 8.53 -1.74 -5.08
C ILE A 63 9.06 -0.32 -5.26
N THR A 64 9.47 0.34 -4.21
CA THR A 64 10.03 1.70 -4.21
C THR A 64 11.16 1.89 -5.22
N GLN A 65 11.99 0.87 -5.43
CA GLN A 65 13.08 0.93 -6.42
C GLN A 65 12.58 1.21 -7.85
N PHE A 66 11.43 0.69 -8.23
CA PHE A 66 10.84 0.95 -9.55
C PHE A 66 10.13 2.30 -9.59
N LEU A 67 9.44 2.67 -8.49
CA LEU A 67 8.82 3.98 -8.37
C LEU A 67 9.85 5.11 -8.40
N SER A 68 11.03 4.91 -7.83
CA SER A 68 12.12 5.90 -7.82
C SER A 68 12.67 6.23 -9.22
N ILE A 69 12.54 5.28 -10.16
CA ILE A 69 12.90 5.49 -11.58
C ILE A 69 11.74 6.13 -12.35
N LEU A 70 10.51 5.87 -11.93
CA LEU A 70 9.30 6.39 -12.59
C LEU A 70 9.04 7.85 -12.20
N ALA A 71 9.15 8.20 -10.92
CA ALA A 71 8.79 9.49 -10.36
C ALA A 71 9.78 10.61 -10.70
N SER A 72 9.31 11.86 -10.78
CA SER A 72 10.18 13.05 -10.68
C SER A 72 10.51 13.40 -9.23
N GLU A 73 9.54 13.19 -8.34
CA GLU A 73 9.66 13.35 -6.90
C GLU A 73 8.94 12.18 -6.24
N LEU A 74 9.66 11.40 -5.44
CA LEU A 74 9.10 10.30 -4.67
C LEU A 74 9.17 10.63 -3.18
N ILE A 75 8.04 10.50 -2.49
CA ILE A 75 7.96 10.53 -1.03
C ILE A 75 7.56 9.12 -0.58
N VAL A 76 8.18 8.62 0.46
CA VAL A 76 7.79 7.36 1.11
C VAL A 76 7.37 7.61 2.55
N ILE A 77 6.32 6.94 2.99
CA ILE A 77 5.80 7.05 4.35
C ILE A 77 5.44 5.67 4.90
N ASP A 78 5.87 5.36 6.12
CA ASP A 78 5.60 4.09 6.78
C ASP A 78 5.30 4.30 8.26
N LEU A 79 4.49 3.45 8.86
CA LEU A 79 4.28 3.38 10.30
C LEU A 79 5.56 2.95 11.02
N ASN A 80 6.38 2.12 10.37
CA ASN A 80 7.52 1.47 10.95
C ASN A 80 8.82 2.22 10.62
N PRO A 81 9.51 2.83 11.62
CA PRO A 81 10.77 3.51 11.42
C PRO A 81 11.87 2.62 10.80
N LEU A 82 11.86 1.31 11.11
CA LEU A 82 12.81 0.37 10.53
C LEU A 82 12.63 0.24 9.02
N CYS A 83 11.39 0.19 8.52
CA CYS A 83 11.11 0.15 7.09
C CYS A 83 11.63 1.41 6.39
N ILE A 84 11.46 2.57 7.02
CA ILE A 84 11.99 3.84 6.52
C ILE A 84 13.53 3.82 6.48
N GLU A 85 14.18 3.34 7.54
CA GLU A 85 15.64 3.20 7.60
C GLU A 85 16.15 2.30 6.49
N LYS A 86 15.58 1.09 6.32
CA LYS A 86 15.99 0.12 5.30
C LYS A 86 15.74 0.61 3.88
N THR A 87 14.62 1.27 3.63
CA THR A 87 14.35 1.89 2.33
C THR A 87 15.35 3.01 2.04
N LYS A 88 15.73 3.81 3.05
CA LYS A 88 16.71 4.87 2.92
C LYS A 88 18.12 4.32 2.68
N GLU A 89 18.53 3.26 3.36
CA GLU A 89 19.80 2.55 3.11
C GLU A 89 19.89 2.09 1.64
N LYS A 90 18.78 1.56 1.10
CA LYS A 90 18.70 1.02 -0.27
C LYS A 90 18.68 2.11 -1.35
N LEU A 91 17.94 3.20 -1.16
CA LEU A 91 17.60 4.14 -2.23
C LEU A 91 18.21 5.54 -2.06
N GLY A 92 18.64 5.91 -0.85
CA GLY A 92 19.36 7.16 -0.60
C GLY A 92 18.66 8.40 -1.18
N HIS A 93 19.36 9.11 -2.06
CA HIS A 93 18.90 10.38 -2.65
C HIS A 93 17.85 10.21 -3.78
N HIS A 94 17.54 8.97 -4.18
CA HIS A 94 16.49 8.71 -5.18
C HIS A 94 15.06 8.94 -4.65
N VAL A 95 14.93 9.14 -3.34
CA VAL A 95 13.67 9.47 -2.67
C VAL A 95 13.81 10.85 -2.04
N LEU A 96 12.85 11.73 -2.34
CA LEU A 96 12.84 13.12 -1.88
C LEU A 96 12.66 13.24 -0.36
N ALA A 97 11.76 12.44 0.21
CA ALA A 97 11.48 12.45 1.64
C ALA A 97 11.14 11.07 2.17
N TYR A 98 11.64 10.78 3.36
CA TYR A 98 11.44 9.57 4.14
C TYR A 98 10.69 9.95 5.41
N LEU A 99 9.43 9.54 5.55
CA LEU A 99 8.55 9.97 6.62
C LEU A 99 8.08 8.78 7.45
N THR A 100 7.93 8.99 8.75
CA THR A 100 7.26 8.03 9.64
C THR A 100 5.92 8.63 10.06
N ASN A 101 4.85 7.82 10.05
CA ASN A 101 3.52 8.26 10.45
C ASN A 101 2.95 7.44 11.63
N ASP A 102 1.69 7.69 11.94
CA ASP A 102 0.93 7.02 13.01
C ASP A 102 0.12 5.81 12.53
N GLY A 103 0.29 5.40 11.27
CA GLY A 103 -0.47 4.32 10.63
C GLY A 103 -1.88 4.71 10.19
N LYS A 104 -2.24 6.01 10.20
CA LYS A 104 -3.56 6.51 9.79
C LYS A 104 -3.48 7.79 8.98
N THR A 105 -2.50 8.63 9.24
CA THR A 105 -2.38 9.95 8.63
C THR A 105 -1.18 10.04 7.70
N LEU A 106 -1.24 10.95 6.74
CA LEU A 106 -0.14 11.29 5.84
C LEU A 106 0.52 12.60 6.28
N THR A 107 0.80 12.70 7.59
CA THR A 107 1.42 13.88 8.18
C THR A 107 2.76 14.17 7.52
N GLY A 108 3.00 15.46 7.19
CA GLY A 108 4.20 15.90 6.46
C GLY A 108 4.02 15.95 4.95
N VAL A 109 2.96 15.35 4.41
CA VAL A 109 2.59 15.48 3.00
C VAL A 109 1.56 16.60 2.82
N ARG A 110 1.85 17.56 1.93
CA ARG A 110 0.98 18.73 1.69
C ARG A 110 -0.29 18.34 0.95
N ASP A 111 -1.37 19.10 1.21
CA ASP A 111 -2.63 19.00 0.49
C ASP A 111 -2.42 19.27 -1.01
N ASN A 112 -3.17 18.55 -1.85
CA ASN A 112 -3.18 18.73 -3.30
C ASN A 112 -1.77 18.75 -3.93
N SER A 113 -0.88 17.88 -3.46
CA SER A 113 0.53 17.89 -3.87
C SER A 113 0.97 16.69 -4.69
N GLN A 114 0.24 15.58 -4.62
CA GLN A 114 0.62 14.32 -5.27
C GLN A 114 -0.19 14.08 -6.54
N ASP A 115 0.47 13.58 -7.58
CA ASP A 115 -0.19 13.15 -8.82
C ASP A 115 -0.67 11.69 -8.69
N LEU A 116 0.12 10.86 -7.99
CA LEU A 116 -0.20 9.47 -7.67
C LEU A 116 0.07 9.18 -6.18
N VAL A 117 -0.87 8.50 -5.54
CA VAL A 117 -0.64 7.80 -4.27
C VAL A 117 -0.63 6.31 -4.56
N PHE A 118 0.41 5.63 -4.10
CA PHE A 118 0.65 4.22 -4.38
C PHE A 118 0.81 3.42 -3.08
N SER A 119 0.22 2.24 -3.02
CA SER A 119 0.54 1.24 -1.99
C SER A 119 0.31 -0.17 -2.54
N PHE A 120 1.26 -1.05 -2.27
CA PHE A 120 1.18 -2.45 -2.67
C PHE A 120 1.57 -3.38 -1.53
N ASP A 121 0.74 -4.43 -1.32
CA ASP A 121 0.95 -5.50 -0.33
C ASP A 121 0.97 -5.05 1.14
N SER A 122 0.30 -3.93 1.43
CA SER A 122 0.17 -3.37 2.79
C SER A 122 -1.30 -3.23 3.22
N PHE A 123 -2.17 -2.62 2.41
CA PHE A 123 -3.58 -2.47 2.74
C PHE A 123 -4.33 -3.81 2.83
N VAL A 124 -3.73 -4.88 2.34
CA VAL A 124 -4.24 -6.25 2.51
C VAL A 124 -4.26 -6.69 3.99
N HIS A 125 -3.47 -6.05 4.83
CA HIS A 125 -3.39 -6.31 6.28
C HIS A 125 -4.14 -5.29 7.12
N MET A 126 -4.52 -4.14 6.55
CA MET A 126 -5.11 -3.03 7.28
C MET A 126 -6.59 -3.24 7.55
N HIS A 127 -7.00 -2.99 8.78
CA HIS A 127 -8.42 -3.00 9.18
C HIS A 127 -9.23 -1.96 8.39
N ALA A 128 -10.53 -2.22 8.23
CA ALA A 128 -11.44 -1.37 7.49
C ALA A 128 -11.45 0.09 7.98
N ASN A 129 -11.46 0.31 9.29
CA ASN A 129 -11.43 1.65 9.89
C ASN A 129 -10.10 2.40 9.63
N VAL A 130 -8.97 1.70 9.63
CA VAL A 130 -7.66 2.28 9.28
C VAL A 130 -7.61 2.63 7.80
N THR A 131 -8.09 1.71 6.96
CA THR A 131 -8.20 1.93 5.51
C THR A 131 -9.06 3.15 5.19
N GLU A 132 -10.21 3.32 5.87
CA GLU A 132 -11.08 4.48 5.68
C GLU A 132 -10.38 5.81 6.03
N GLU A 133 -9.61 5.85 7.11
CA GLU A 133 -8.82 7.05 7.47
C GLU A 133 -7.75 7.34 6.41
N TYR A 134 -7.04 6.33 5.93
CA TYR A 134 -6.09 6.54 4.82
C TYR A 134 -6.78 7.02 3.54
N VAL A 135 -7.96 6.55 3.20
CA VAL A 135 -8.71 7.02 2.02
C VAL A 135 -9.05 8.51 2.14
N LYS A 136 -9.40 9.02 3.34
CA LYS A 136 -9.59 10.46 3.61
C LYS A 136 -8.31 11.25 3.38
N GLU A 137 -7.19 10.74 3.89
CA GLU A 137 -5.88 11.38 3.73
C GLU A 137 -5.38 11.33 2.28
N ILE A 138 -5.64 10.24 1.56
CA ILE A 138 -5.37 10.13 0.12
C ILE A 138 -6.12 11.22 -0.65
N PHE A 139 -7.42 11.44 -0.35
CA PHE A 139 -8.16 12.55 -0.93
C PHE A 139 -7.49 13.91 -0.63
N ARG A 140 -7.05 14.13 0.60
CA ARG A 140 -6.40 15.39 0.99
C ARG A 140 -5.14 15.66 0.17
N VAL A 141 -4.26 14.68 0.05
CA VAL A 141 -2.94 14.87 -0.57
C VAL A 141 -2.96 14.82 -2.10
N LEU A 142 -3.93 14.14 -2.71
CA LEU A 142 -4.07 14.09 -4.16
C LEU A 142 -4.45 15.46 -4.73
N LYS A 143 -3.81 15.83 -5.83
CA LYS A 143 -4.24 16.96 -6.67
C LYS A 143 -5.62 16.66 -7.28
N PRO A 144 -6.40 17.70 -7.66
CA PRO A 144 -7.55 17.48 -8.54
C PRO A 144 -7.13 16.72 -9.80
N GLY A 145 -7.80 15.62 -10.11
CA GLY A 145 -7.45 14.71 -11.20
C GLY A 145 -6.34 13.72 -10.90
N GLY A 146 -5.69 13.81 -9.73
CA GLY A 146 -4.72 12.81 -9.28
C GLY A 146 -5.37 11.46 -8.98
N GLN A 147 -4.58 10.40 -9.01
CA GLN A 147 -5.08 9.04 -8.83
C GLN A 147 -4.39 8.33 -7.64
N ALA A 148 -5.06 7.30 -7.14
CA ALA A 148 -4.45 6.35 -6.23
C ALA A 148 -4.50 4.94 -6.81
N PHE A 149 -3.42 4.17 -6.57
CA PHE A 149 -3.29 2.76 -6.85
C PHE A 149 -3.10 2.03 -5.52
N ILE A 150 -4.11 1.29 -5.07
CA ILE A 150 -4.08 0.60 -3.77
C ILE A 150 -4.37 -0.88 -3.95
N HIS A 151 -3.42 -1.71 -3.53
CA HIS A 151 -3.61 -3.15 -3.41
C HIS A 151 -4.15 -3.48 -2.03
N HIS A 152 -5.35 -4.03 -1.96
CA HIS A 152 -6.05 -4.37 -0.72
C HIS A 152 -6.65 -5.77 -0.75
N SER A 153 -7.04 -6.26 0.41
CA SER A 153 -7.63 -7.58 0.59
C SER A 153 -8.95 -7.75 -0.18
N TRP A 154 -9.20 -8.99 -0.59
CA TRP A 154 -10.51 -9.48 -0.98
C TRP A 154 -10.84 -10.71 -0.12
N LEU A 155 -11.01 -10.49 1.16
CA LEU A 155 -11.43 -11.51 2.12
C LEU A 155 -12.76 -11.09 2.73
N TYR A 156 -13.75 -11.99 2.70
CA TYR A 156 -15.07 -11.73 3.25
C TYR A 156 -15.42 -12.74 4.33
N GLY A 157 -15.88 -12.26 5.50
CA GLY A 157 -16.36 -13.12 6.58
C GLY A 157 -15.28 -13.76 7.46
N GLY A 158 -14.06 -13.20 7.50
CA GLY A 158 -12.99 -13.60 8.41
C GLY A 158 -12.99 -12.82 9.73
N SER A 159 -11.97 -13.07 10.58
CA SER A 159 -11.66 -12.20 11.71
C SER A 159 -11.34 -10.78 11.25
N GLU A 160 -11.75 -9.79 12.05
CA GLU A 160 -11.35 -8.40 11.77
C GLU A 160 -9.84 -8.18 11.92
N ASN A 161 -9.16 -9.00 12.71
CA ASN A 161 -7.71 -8.96 12.84
C ASN A 161 -7.05 -9.84 11.76
N SER A 162 -6.26 -9.24 10.86
CA SER A 162 -5.55 -9.95 9.80
C SER A 162 -4.58 -11.01 10.33
N PHE A 163 -4.01 -10.81 11.52
CA PHE A 163 -3.08 -11.77 12.13
C PHE A 163 -3.77 -12.97 12.77
N ASP A 164 -5.09 -12.91 12.99
CA ASP A 164 -5.87 -14.04 13.53
C ASP A 164 -6.22 -15.07 12.45
N ASN A 165 -5.97 -14.78 11.18
CA ASN A 165 -6.21 -15.70 10.08
C ASN A 165 -4.90 -16.12 9.40
N SER A 166 -4.88 -17.36 8.92
CA SER A 166 -3.70 -17.97 8.31
C SER A 166 -3.26 -17.31 6.99
N ALA A 167 -4.11 -16.47 6.41
CA ALA A 167 -3.81 -15.72 5.19
C ALA A 167 -3.17 -14.35 5.47
N GLY A 168 -3.20 -13.87 6.72
CA GLY A 168 -2.73 -12.54 7.07
C GLY A 168 -3.50 -11.42 6.37
N ARG A 169 -4.78 -11.65 5.98
CA ARG A 169 -5.60 -10.70 5.23
C ARG A 169 -6.67 -10.07 6.11
N ALA A 170 -6.80 -8.75 6.04
CA ALA A 170 -7.90 -8.04 6.68
C ALA A 170 -9.25 -8.41 6.05
N ASN A 171 -10.30 -8.36 6.86
CA ASN A 171 -11.68 -8.54 6.39
C ASN A 171 -12.12 -7.27 5.63
N MET A 172 -12.03 -7.34 4.30
CA MET A 172 -12.31 -6.26 3.38
C MET A 172 -12.86 -6.82 2.07
N SER A 173 -13.88 -6.19 1.49
CA SER A 173 -14.31 -6.51 0.14
C SER A 173 -14.06 -5.34 -0.82
N PRO A 174 -14.01 -5.58 -2.14
CA PRO A 174 -13.93 -4.51 -3.14
C PRO A 174 -15.07 -3.51 -3.02
N GLU A 175 -16.29 -3.97 -2.70
CA GLU A 175 -17.47 -3.12 -2.53
C GLU A 175 -17.36 -2.22 -1.30
N GLN A 176 -16.85 -2.74 -0.19
CA GLN A 176 -16.60 -1.95 1.02
C GLN A 176 -15.54 -0.89 0.77
N PHE A 177 -14.42 -1.26 0.13
CA PHE A 177 -13.37 -0.31 -0.25
C PHE A 177 -13.91 0.78 -1.19
N LYS A 178 -14.71 0.39 -2.20
CA LYS A 178 -15.40 1.35 -3.09
C LYS A 178 -16.26 2.33 -2.30
N GLY A 179 -17.00 1.87 -1.29
CA GLY A 179 -17.79 2.72 -0.40
C GLY A 179 -16.94 3.80 0.29
N PHE A 180 -15.76 3.46 0.79
CA PHE A 180 -14.84 4.44 1.39
C PHE A 180 -14.38 5.49 0.38
N VAL A 181 -14.07 5.08 -0.85
CA VAL A 181 -13.66 6.00 -1.93
C VAL A 181 -14.78 6.97 -2.27
N GLU A 182 -15.98 6.47 -2.52
CA GLU A 182 -17.15 7.29 -2.94
C GLU A 182 -17.62 8.23 -1.82
N ASN A 183 -17.62 7.79 -0.57
CA ASN A 183 -17.93 8.62 0.59
C ASN A 183 -16.95 9.79 0.79
N ASN A 184 -15.76 9.70 0.22
CA ASN A 184 -14.75 10.76 0.24
C ASN A 184 -14.68 11.55 -1.08
N ASN A 185 -15.78 11.59 -1.86
CA ASN A 185 -15.88 12.36 -3.10
C ASN A 185 -14.84 12.02 -4.16
N MET A 186 -14.40 10.76 -4.19
CA MET A 186 -13.56 10.20 -5.24
C MET A 186 -14.35 9.16 -6.04
N ARG A 187 -13.88 8.82 -7.22
CA ARG A 187 -14.51 7.80 -8.06
C ARG A 187 -13.58 6.64 -8.33
N ILE A 188 -14.10 5.43 -8.33
CA ILE A 188 -13.38 4.25 -8.80
C ILE A 188 -13.18 4.35 -10.32
N VAL A 189 -11.95 4.16 -10.75
CA VAL A 189 -11.57 4.02 -12.16
C VAL A 189 -11.59 2.55 -12.56
N SER A 190 -10.99 1.68 -11.74
CA SER A 190 -11.03 0.22 -11.91
C SER A 190 -10.84 -0.50 -10.58
N GLN A 191 -11.39 -1.71 -10.51
CA GLN A 191 -11.07 -2.70 -9.47
C GLN A 191 -10.76 -4.00 -10.17
N THR A 192 -9.52 -4.45 -10.09
CA THR A 192 -9.01 -5.62 -10.81
C THR A 192 -8.54 -6.67 -9.81
N PRO A 193 -9.03 -7.91 -9.89
CA PRO A 193 -8.53 -8.97 -9.04
C PRO A 193 -7.07 -9.27 -9.37
N ILE A 194 -6.27 -9.49 -8.34
CA ILE A 194 -4.90 -9.99 -8.44
C ILE A 194 -4.82 -11.32 -7.71
N GLN A 195 -4.22 -12.33 -8.34
CA GLN A 195 -4.18 -13.67 -7.80
C GLN A 195 -2.80 -14.06 -7.31
N PHE A 196 -2.74 -14.44 -6.04
CA PHE A 196 -1.60 -15.08 -5.41
C PHE A 196 -1.84 -16.59 -5.29
N LYS A 197 -0.85 -17.35 -4.83
CA LYS A 197 -1.05 -18.75 -4.49
C LYS A 197 -1.98 -18.85 -3.27
N PRO A 198 -3.06 -19.66 -3.33
CA PRO A 198 -3.95 -19.83 -2.19
C PRO A 198 -3.22 -20.33 -0.94
N LEU A 199 -3.58 -19.78 0.22
CA LEU A 199 -3.09 -20.18 1.54
C LEU A 199 -4.29 -20.55 2.41
N ASN A 200 -4.40 -21.80 2.82
CA ASN A 200 -5.42 -22.30 3.76
C ASN A 200 -6.86 -21.81 3.45
N SER A 201 -7.41 -20.93 4.28
CA SER A 201 -8.76 -20.39 4.15
C SER A 201 -8.92 -19.25 3.14
N TRP A 202 -7.82 -18.70 2.64
CA TRP A 202 -7.83 -17.63 1.66
C TRP A 202 -7.85 -18.21 0.23
N ASN A 203 -8.68 -17.64 -0.63
CA ASN A 203 -8.85 -18.10 -2.01
C ASN A 203 -7.71 -17.66 -2.96
N GLY A 204 -6.72 -16.94 -2.45
CA GLY A 204 -5.59 -16.42 -3.23
C GLY A 204 -5.89 -15.15 -4.01
N MET A 205 -7.04 -14.49 -3.73
CA MET A 205 -7.46 -13.29 -4.44
C MET A 205 -7.35 -12.07 -3.54
N ASP A 206 -6.74 -11.02 -4.07
CA ASP A 206 -6.80 -9.65 -3.55
C ASP A 206 -7.30 -8.72 -4.67
N THR A 207 -7.38 -7.43 -4.43
CA THR A 207 -7.87 -6.45 -5.39
C THR A 207 -6.91 -5.28 -5.52
N ILE A 208 -6.65 -4.86 -6.75
CA ILE A 208 -6.04 -3.58 -7.05
C ILE A 208 -7.17 -2.61 -7.38
N SER A 209 -7.34 -1.57 -6.55
CA SER A 209 -8.27 -0.48 -6.81
C SER A 209 -7.53 0.76 -7.29
N ILE A 210 -7.93 1.26 -8.46
CA ILE A 210 -7.50 2.57 -8.97
C ILE A 210 -8.67 3.52 -8.84
N PHE A 211 -8.44 4.68 -8.24
CA PHE A 211 -9.46 5.69 -8.03
C PHE A 211 -8.89 7.10 -8.19
N GLN A 212 -9.76 8.07 -8.42
CA GLN A 212 -9.40 9.43 -8.81
C GLN A 212 -10.16 10.46 -7.97
N LYS A 213 -9.44 11.53 -7.60
CA LYS A 213 -9.99 12.76 -7.03
C LYS A 213 -10.59 13.68 -8.07
#